data_cb4199fc25ca40596623ccebd8ce8f4a
#
_entry.id   cb4199fc25ca40596623ccebd8ce8f4a
#
_cell.length_a   1.000
_cell.length_b   1.000
_cell.length_c   1.000
_cell.angle_alpha   90.00
_cell.angle_beta   90.00
_cell.angle_gamma   90.00
#
_symmetry.space_group_name_H-M   'P 1'
#
loop_
_entity.id
_entity.type
_entity.pdbx_description
1 polymer ?
#
loop_
_entity_poly.entity_id
_entity_poly.type
_entity_poly.pdbx_seq_one_letter_code
_entity_poly.pdbx_strand_id
1 'polypeptide(L)'
;MSGAKTRLAAAQLLMLVLEERRTLDEALATTDAFDQLSGPDRGFARAMASAVLRHLGRIDLGIAPFLDRPLETATPPSRALLRVGAAQAWLLETPDHAVVGETVAAAKMWPRAQRATGFLNAVLRKVVADRSAFDAAPVEANWSAWLRAMITEGLGAKAAAALADAQTQMPDTYLTPKTGDAAALANQVGGTVVADTSVRVETNAVDALPGYEEGDWWVQDIAATLPARILGAKAGETVLDICAAPGGKTLQLAATGASVTAIDRSKPRLKRLKQNLWRTKFKGEVEVVQADATEWRPDAPVDRILL
;
A
#
# COMPACT_ATOMS: atom_id res chain seq x y z
N MET A 1 -17.03 -18.52 -2.84
CA MET A 1 -15.73 -19.17 -3.17
C MET A 1 -15.10 -19.73 -1.89
N SER A 2 -14.18 -20.70 -1.98
CA SER A 2 -13.54 -21.27 -0.79
C SER A 2 -12.60 -20.22 -0.15
N GLY A 3 -12.73 -19.99 1.17
CA GLY A 3 -11.86 -19.11 1.93
C GLY A 3 -10.37 -19.47 1.81
N ALA A 4 -10.07 -20.72 1.49
CA ALA A 4 -8.70 -21.20 1.22
C ALA A 4 -8.05 -20.50 0.01
N LYS A 5 -8.80 -20.22 -1.07
CA LYS A 5 -8.26 -19.49 -2.25
C LYS A 5 -7.85 -18.07 -1.87
N THR A 6 -8.62 -17.41 -1.00
CA THR A 6 -8.32 -16.06 -0.51
C THR A 6 -7.02 -16.03 0.30
N ARG A 7 -6.79 -17.04 1.18
CA ARG A 7 -5.56 -17.18 1.98
C ARG A 7 -4.36 -17.52 1.11
N LEU A 8 -4.56 -18.38 0.10
CA LEU A 8 -3.52 -18.71 -0.88
C LEU A 8 -3.06 -17.46 -1.62
N ALA A 9 -4.00 -16.68 -2.14
CA ALA A 9 -3.68 -15.44 -2.85
C ALA A 9 -2.91 -14.47 -1.94
N ALA A 10 -3.36 -14.25 -0.71
CA ALA A 10 -2.65 -13.39 0.25
C ALA A 10 -1.21 -13.88 0.52
N ALA A 11 -1.02 -15.19 0.71
CA ALA A 11 0.31 -15.77 0.94
C ALA A 11 1.21 -15.64 -0.30
N GLN A 12 0.67 -15.77 -1.51
CA GLN A 12 1.44 -15.57 -2.74
C GLN A 12 1.84 -14.11 -2.94
N LEU A 13 0.96 -13.15 -2.62
CA LEU A 13 1.31 -11.72 -2.61
C LEU A 13 2.49 -11.45 -1.67
N LEU A 14 2.46 -12.00 -0.45
CA LEU A 14 3.57 -11.86 0.50
C LEU A 14 4.88 -12.48 -0.02
N MET A 15 4.81 -13.61 -0.72
CA MET A 15 5.99 -14.21 -1.34
C MET A 15 6.64 -13.28 -2.36
N LEU A 16 5.86 -12.66 -3.24
CA LEU A 16 6.39 -11.71 -4.23
C LEU A 16 7.02 -10.48 -3.56
N VAL A 17 6.40 -9.97 -2.50
CA VAL A 17 6.91 -8.78 -1.81
C VAL A 17 8.16 -9.12 -0.97
N LEU A 18 8.11 -10.16 -0.15
CA LEU A 18 9.16 -10.42 0.85
C LEU A 18 10.36 -11.21 0.31
N GLU A 19 10.13 -12.11 -0.66
CA GLU A 19 11.18 -12.96 -1.20
C GLU A 19 11.71 -12.44 -2.55
N GLU A 20 10.81 -11.92 -3.42
CA GLU A 20 11.18 -11.41 -4.74
C GLU A 20 11.38 -9.88 -4.76
N ARG A 21 11.17 -9.20 -3.62
CA ARG A 21 11.36 -7.75 -3.45
C ARG A 21 10.53 -6.89 -4.42
N ARG A 22 9.36 -7.37 -4.81
CA ARG A 22 8.40 -6.60 -5.60
C ARG A 22 7.61 -5.65 -4.70
N THR A 23 7.12 -4.57 -5.27
CA THR A 23 6.14 -3.74 -4.57
C THR A 23 4.81 -4.50 -4.44
N LEU A 24 3.99 -4.15 -3.44
CA LEU A 24 2.66 -4.77 -3.30
C LEU A 24 1.79 -4.50 -4.53
N ASP A 25 1.89 -3.33 -5.15
CA ASP A 25 1.15 -3.00 -6.38
C ASP A 25 1.55 -3.90 -7.57
N GLU A 26 2.84 -4.19 -7.72
CA GLU A 26 3.32 -5.14 -8.74
C GLU A 26 2.83 -6.57 -8.44
N ALA A 27 2.89 -6.99 -7.18
CA ALA A 27 2.39 -8.28 -6.75
C ALA A 27 0.89 -8.43 -7.04
N LEU A 28 0.08 -7.42 -6.70
CA LEU A 28 -1.35 -7.38 -6.99
C LEU A 28 -1.67 -7.45 -8.49
N ALA A 29 -0.81 -6.87 -9.33
CA ALA A 29 -0.99 -6.84 -10.78
C ALA A 29 -0.55 -8.13 -11.49
N THR A 30 0.21 -9.02 -10.82
CA THR A 30 0.84 -10.19 -11.46
C THR A 30 0.52 -11.52 -10.79
N THR A 31 -0.32 -11.55 -9.76
CA THR A 31 -0.66 -12.78 -9.04
C THR A 31 -1.95 -13.39 -9.59
N ASP A 32 -1.85 -14.50 -10.34
CA ASP A 32 -2.99 -15.20 -10.93
C ASP A 32 -4.05 -15.59 -9.89
N ALA A 33 -3.63 -16.10 -8.73
CA ALA A 33 -4.56 -16.47 -7.65
C ALA A 33 -5.33 -15.26 -7.11
N PHE A 34 -4.75 -14.06 -7.13
CA PHE A 34 -5.42 -12.83 -6.75
C PHE A 34 -6.38 -12.34 -7.84
N ASP A 35 -6.01 -12.48 -9.11
CA ASP A 35 -6.86 -12.10 -10.24
C ASP A 35 -8.12 -12.97 -10.39
N GLN A 36 -8.05 -14.22 -9.92
CA GLN A 36 -9.20 -15.13 -9.85
C GLN A 36 -10.21 -14.78 -8.73
N LEU A 37 -9.85 -13.87 -7.82
CA LEU A 37 -10.74 -13.41 -6.75
C LEU A 37 -11.59 -12.22 -7.22
N SER A 38 -12.79 -12.11 -6.68
CA SER A 38 -13.71 -11.00 -6.92
C SER A 38 -14.37 -10.50 -5.65
N GLY A 39 -14.91 -9.28 -5.68
CA GLY A 39 -15.67 -8.69 -4.58
C GLY A 39 -14.96 -8.75 -3.22
N PRO A 40 -15.67 -9.17 -2.14
CA PRO A 40 -15.14 -9.20 -0.79
C PRO A 40 -13.90 -10.09 -0.61
N ASP A 41 -13.81 -11.22 -1.34
CA ASP A 41 -12.67 -12.13 -1.27
C ASP A 41 -11.37 -11.45 -1.75
N ARG A 42 -11.45 -10.65 -2.83
CA ARG A 42 -10.31 -9.88 -3.34
C ARG A 42 -9.86 -8.81 -2.32
N GLY A 43 -10.85 -8.10 -1.74
CA GLY A 43 -10.60 -7.13 -0.67
C GLY A 43 -9.93 -7.77 0.55
N PHE A 44 -10.42 -8.92 0.97
CA PHE A 44 -9.89 -9.62 2.15
C PHE A 44 -8.49 -10.18 1.92
N ALA A 45 -8.17 -10.71 0.74
CA ALA A 45 -6.81 -11.14 0.40
C ALA A 45 -5.81 -9.97 0.48
N ARG A 46 -6.18 -8.80 -0.06
CA ARG A 46 -5.37 -7.57 0.05
C ARG A 46 -5.23 -7.11 1.50
N ALA A 47 -6.32 -7.15 2.28
CA ALA A 47 -6.30 -6.77 3.70
C ALA A 47 -5.35 -7.65 4.51
N MET A 48 -5.38 -8.97 4.33
CA MET A 48 -4.45 -9.90 4.98
C MET A 48 -3.00 -9.62 4.63
N ALA A 49 -2.67 -9.46 3.35
CA ALA A 49 -1.31 -9.15 2.92
C ALA A 49 -0.83 -7.81 3.49
N SER A 50 -1.67 -6.77 3.45
CA SER A 50 -1.35 -5.45 4.00
C SER A 50 -1.18 -5.47 5.52
N ALA A 51 -2.01 -6.21 6.25
CA ALA A 51 -1.89 -6.37 7.70
C ALA A 51 -0.57 -7.05 8.07
N VAL A 52 -0.20 -8.13 7.38
CA VAL A 52 1.11 -8.77 7.59
C VAL A 52 2.26 -7.80 7.34
N LEU A 53 2.24 -7.06 6.23
CA LEU A 53 3.33 -6.14 5.90
C LEU A 53 3.48 -5.00 6.91
N ARG A 54 2.37 -4.46 7.45
CA ARG A 54 2.41 -3.42 8.49
C ARG A 54 2.92 -3.91 9.83
N HIS A 55 2.69 -5.18 10.15
CA HIS A 55 2.99 -5.76 11.46
C HIS A 55 4.01 -6.90 11.39
N LEU A 56 4.84 -6.94 10.34
CA LEU A 56 5.68 -8.09 10.01
C LEU A 56 6.58 -8.54 11.16
N GLY A 57 7.32 -7.62 11.75
CA GLY A 57 8.24 -7.93 12.84
C GLY A 57 7.52 -8.36 14.13
N ARG A 58 6.39 -7.70 14.45
CA ARG A 58 5.56 -8.08 15.60
C ARG A 58 4.92 -9.46 15.41
N ILE A 59 4.44 -9.75 14.20
CA ILE A 59 3.89 -11.06 13.86
C ILE A 59 4.96 -12.15 14.01
N ASP A 60 6.16 -11.92 13.52
CA ASP A 60 7.25 -12.89 13.60
C ASP A 60 7.66 -13.14 15.05
N LEU A 61 7.77 -12.09 15.89
CA LEU A 61 8.00 -12.22 17.33
C LEU A 61 6.85 -12.93 18.06
N GLY A 62 5.60 -12.66 17.66
CA GLY A 62 4.43 -13.32 18.25
C GLY A 62 4.34 -14.80 17.92
N ILE A 63 4.79 -15.22 16.73
CA ILE A 63 4.82 -16.63 16.30
C ILE A 63 5.97 -17.39 16.95
N ALA A 64 7.11 -16.72 17.19
CA ALA A 64 8.35 -17.34 17.62
C ALA A 64 8.23 -18.31 18.82
N PRO A 65 7.48 -18.01 19.91
CA PRO A 65 7.33 -18.93 21.05
C PRO A 65 6.65 -20.25 20.73
N PHE A 66 5.96 -20.34 19.60
CA PHE A 66 5.23 -21.55 19.18
C PHE A 66 6.06 -22.47 18.28
N LEU A 67 7.29 -22.06 17.95
CA LEU A 67 8.19 -22.77 17.04
C LEU A 67 9.36 -23.41 17.79
N ASP A 68 9.70 -24.64 17.41
CA ASP A 68 10.88 -25.36 17.94
C ASP A 68 12.20 -24.86 17.28
N ARG A 69 12.10 -24.18 16.14
CA ARG A 69 13.21 -23.62 15.37
C ARG A 69 12.86 -22.22 14.88
N PRO A 70 13.85 -21.34 14.62
CA PRO A 70 13.60 -20.02 14.08
C PRO A 70 12.71 -20.03 12.83
N LEU A 71 11.81 -19.05 12.70
CA LEU A 71 10.84 -18.96 11.60
C LEU A 71 11.52 -18.97 10.22
N GLU A 72 12.73 -18.44 10.13
CA GLU A 72 13.55 -18.39 8.91
C GLU A 72 13.90 -19.77 8.37
N THR A 73 13.89 -20.81 9.21
CA THR A 73 14.16 -22.21 8.80
C THR A 73 12.97 -22.85 8.08
N ALA A 74 11.77 -22.30 8.26
CA ALA A 74 10.60 -22.76 7.53
C ALA A 74 10.67 -22.31 6.06
N THR A 75 10.06 -23.09 5.16
CA THR A 75 10.01 -22.72 3.74
C THR A 75 9.27 -21.42 3.53
N PRO A 76 9.65 -20.59 2.53
CA PRO A 76 8.98 -19.33 2.27
C PRO A 76 7.45 -19.42 2.16
N PRO A 77 6.86 -20.43 1.47
CA PRO A 77 5.41 -20.61 1.46
C PRO A 77 4.82 -20.87 2.85
N SER A 78 5.51 -21.65 3.69
CA SER A 78 5.05 -21.93 5.07
C SER A 78 5.10 -20.69 5.94
N ARG A 79 6.16 -19.88 5.84
CA ARG A 79 6.27 -18.58 6.53
C ARG A 79 5.14 -17.65 6.12
N ALA A 80 4.87 -17.52 4.82
CA ALA A 80 3.80 -16.66 4.32
C ALA A 80 2.43 -17.09 4.88
N LEU A 81 2.13 -18.39 4.89
CA LEU A 81 0.88 -18.91 5.42
C LEU A 81 0.76 -18.75 6.93
N LEU A 82 1.84 -18.95 7.71
CA LEU A 82 1.83 -18.67 9.15
C LEU A 82 1.55 -17.20 9.44
N ARG A 83 2.20 -16.29 8.73
CA ARG A 83 1.99 -14.84 8.86
C ARG A 83 0.56 -14.44 8.49
N VAL A 84 0.00 -14.99 7.41
CA VAL A 84 -1.40 -14.79 7.03
C VAL A 84 -2.35 -15.31 8.10
N GLY A 85 -2.08 -16.47 8.69
CA GLY A 85 -2.88 -17.01 9.79
C GLY A 85 -2.82 -16.13 11.03
N ALA A 86 -1.62 -15.72 11.44
CA ALA A 86 -1.44 -14.84 12.60
C ALA A 86 -2.11 -13.46 12.42
N ALA A 87 -1.99 -12.86 11.23
CA ALA A 87 -2.68 -11.59 10.94
C ALA A 87 -4.20 -11.72 11.01
N GLN A 88 -4.76 -12.84 10.57
CA GLN A 88 -6.20 -13.11 10.71
C GLN A 88 -6.62 -13.21 12.17
N ALA A 89 -5.86 -13.95 12.99
CA ALA A 89 -6.18 -14.18 14.39
C ALA A 89 -6.03 -12.91 15.24
N TRP A 90 -4.97 -12.13 15.00
CA TRP A 90 -4.57 -11.04 15.90
C TRP A 90 -5.01 -9.66 15.45
N LEU A 91 -5.27 -9.46 14.15
CA LEU A 91 -5.50 -8.13 13.56
C LEU A 91 -6.83 -8.01 12.80
N LEU A 92 -7.40 -9.11 12.31
CA LEU A 92 -8.57 -9.09 11.42
C LEU A 92 -9.80 -9.80 12.03
N GLU A 93 -9.75 -10.13 13.33
CA GLU A 93 -10.87 -10.70 14.09
C GLU A 93 -11.56 -11.88 13.39
N THR A 94 -10.78 -12.70 12.68
CA THR A 94 -11.30 -13.86 11.97
C THR A 94 -11.56 -14.99 12.97
N PRO A 95 -12.70 -15.70 12.91
CA PRO A 95 -12.98 -16.82 13.80
C PRO A 95 -11.89 -17.90 13.75
N ASP A 96 -11.49 -18.43 14.91
CA ASP A 96 -10.35 -19.36 15.08
C ASP A 96 -10.41 -20.57 14.15
N HIS A 97 -11.60 -21.18 14.01
CA HIS A 97 -11.79 -22.32 13.14
C HIS A 97 -11.53 -22.00 11.67
N ALA A 98 -11.86 -20.78 11.24
CA ALA A 98 -11.61 -20.31 9.88
C ALA A 98 -10.12 -19.95 9.69
N VAL A 99 -9.46 -19.35 10.69
CA VAL A 99 -8.01 -19.10 10.65
C VAL A 99 -7.26 -20.40 10.41
N VAL A 100 -7.51 -21.41 11.24
CA VAL A 100 -6.78 -22.69 11.14
C VAL A 100 -7.22 -23.46 9.88
N GLY A 101 -8.53 -23.69 9.73
CA GLY A 101 -9.07 -24.56 8.69
C GLY A 101 -8.76 -24.06 7.29
N GLU A 102 -9.06 -22.79 7.00
CA GLU A 102 -8.88 -22.22 5.67
C GLU A 102 -7.40 -22.00 5.31
N THR A 103 -6.54 -21.69 6.29
CA THR A 103 -5.10 -21.54 6.03
C THR A 103 -4.44 -22.90 5.75
N VAL A 104 -4.82 -23.94 6.49
CA VAL A 104 -4.35 -25.33 6.21
C VAL A 104 -4.90 -25.84 4.87
N ALA A 105 -6.15 -25.50 4.52
CA ALA A 105 -6.72 -25.84 3.23
C ALA A 105 -5.98 -25.12 2.08
N ALA A 106 -5.58 -23.85 2.27
CA ALA A 106 -4.72 -23.12 1.33
C ALA A 106 -3.36 -23.82 1.13
N ALA A 107 -2.75 -24.31 2.22
CA ALA A 107 -1.50 -25.07 2.13
C ALA A 107 -1.65 -26.37 1.31
N LYS A 108 -2.77 -27.07 1.45
CA LYS A 108 -3.06 -28.28 0.65
C LYS A 108 -3.19 -27.96 -0.84
N MET A 109 -3.71 -26.81 -1.19
CA MET A 109 -3.84 -26.34 -2.58
C MET A 109 -2.51 -25.88 -3.19
N TRP A 110 -1.50 -25.63 -2.36
CA TRP A 110 -0.19 -25.09 -2.80
C TRP A 110 0.88 -26.18 -2.77
N PRO A 111 1.30 -26.75 -3.92
CA PRO A 111 2.26 -27.86 -3.94
C PRO A 111 3.53 -27.60 -3.13
N ARG A 112 4.02 -26.35 -3.12
CA ARG A 112 5.21 -25.93 -2.37
C ARG A 112 5.02 -25.89 -0.85
N ALA A 113 3.77 -25.87 -0.35
CA ALA A 113 3.43 -25.84 1.07
C ALA A 113 2.77 -27.13 1.57
N GLN A 114 2.34 -28.02 0.67
CA GLN A 114 1.52 -29.19 0.98
C GLN A 114 2.13 -30.09 2.06
N ARG A 115 3.44 -30.28 2.05
CA ARG A 115 4.14 -31.11 3.05
C ARG A 115 4.17 -30.48 4.45
N ALA A 116 3.91 -29.19 4.57
CA ALA A 116 3.92 -28.44 5.84
C ALA A 116 2.55 -28.37 6.52
N THR A 117 1.51 -28.99 5.99
CA THR A 117 0.12 -28.86 6.52
C THR A 117 -0.01 -29.26 7.99
N GLY A 118 0.67 -30.34 8.42
CA GLY A 118 0.70 -30.76 9.84
C GLY A 118 1.35 -29.71 10.74
N PHE A 119 2.50 -29.20 10.32
CA PHE A 119 3.23 -28.13 11.01
C PHE A 119 2.39 -26.86 11.11
N LEU A 120 1.80 -26.40 10.00
CA LEU A 120 0.94 -25.21 9.96
C LEU A 120 -0.26 -25.38 10.91
N ASN A 121 -0.94 -26.53 10.87
CA ASN A 121 -2.07 -26.80 11.76
C ASN A 121 -1.67 -26.73 13.24
N ALA A 122 -0.54 -27.33 13.61
CA ALA A 122 -0.06 -27.35 14.98
C ALA A 122 0.29 -25.96 15.50
N VAL A 123 1.01 -25.15 14.70
CA VAL A 123 1.40 -23.80 15.08
C VAL A 123 0.19 -22.86 15.09
N LEU A 124 -0.67 -22.89 14.07
CA LEU A 124 -1.84 -22.00 14.01
C LEU A 124 -2.83 -22.23 15.14
N ARG A 125 -2.97 -23.46 15.64
CA ARG A 125 -3.79 -23.72 16.85
C ARG A 125 -3.25 -23.03 18.10
N LYS A 126 -1.91 -22.92 18.24
CA LYS A 126 -1.29 -22.16 19.33
C LYS A 126 -1.45 -20.65 19.11
N VAL A 127 -1.29 -20.19 17.86
CA VAL A 127 -1.45 -18.78 17.46
C VAL A 127 -2.86 -18.25 17.79
N VAL A 128 -3.92 -19.00 17.50
CA VAL A 128 -5.29 -18.55 17.82
C VAL A 128 -5.59 -18.59 19.33
N ALA A 129 -4.92 -19.47 20.08
CA ALA A 129 -5.12 -19.60 21.51
C ALA A 129 -4.40 -18.55 22.35
N ASP A 130 -3.30 -17.98 21.85
CA ASP A 130 -2.46 -17.06 22.61
C ASP A 130 -1.86 -15.98 21.71
N ARG A 131 -2.11 -14.73 22.06
CA ARG A 131 -1.55 -13.54 21.38
C ARG A 131 -0.58 -12.75 22.26
N SER A 132 -0.29 -13.23 23.49
CA SER A 132 0.46 -12.47 24.48
C SER A 132 1.82 -11.97 24.00
N ALA A 133 2.56 -12.83 23.28
CA ALA A 133 3.86 -12.45 22.71
C ALA A 133 3.74 -11.39 21.61
N PHE A 134 2.67 -11.39 20.80
CA PHE A 134 2.39 -10.34 19.83
C PHE A 134 2.06 -9.01 20.52
N ASP A 135 1.24 -9.05 21.56
CA ASP A 135 0.86 -7.84 22.32
C ASP A 135 2.05 -7.23 23.06
N ALA A 136 2.95 -8.07 23.58
CA ALA A 136 4.19 -7.63 24.24
C ALA A 136 5.26 -7.13 23.26
N ALA A 137 5.19 -7.48 21.96
CA ALA A 137 6.19 -7.08 20.99
C ALA A 137 6.14 -5.56 20.72
N PRO A 138 7.28 -4.84 20.80
CA PRO A 138 7.31 -3.41 20.55
C PRO A 138 6.97 -3.10 19.09
N VAL A 139 6.32 -1.96 18.84
CA VAL A 139 5.91 -1.56 17.48
C VAL A 139 7.10 -1.35 16.55
N GLU A 140 8.24 -0.92 17.07
CA GLU A 140 9.49 -0.74 16.35
C GLU A 140 10.12 -2.06 15.87
N ALA A 141 9.63 -3.20 16.33
CA ALA A 141 10.03 -4.51 15.81
C ALA A 141 9.65 -4.68 14.32
N ASN A 142 8.72 -3.90 13.81
CA ASN A 142 8.37 -3.87 12.39
C ASN A 142 9.48 -3.29 11.50
N TRP A 143 10.45 -2.60 12.08
CA TRP A 143 11.62 -2.07 11.39
C TRP A 143 12.80 -3.01 11.48
N SER A 144 13.62 -3.04 10.44
CA SER A 144 14.94 -3.67 10.53
C SER A 144 15.80 -2.97 11.59
N ALA A 145 16.76 -3.69 12.17
CA ALA A 145 17.60 -3.15 13.25
C ALA A 145 18.33 -1.86 12.86
N TRP A 146 18.87 -1.79 11.62
CA TRP A 146 19.57 -0.61 11.14
C TRP A 146 18.63 0.60 10.99
N LEU A 147 17.41 0.39 10.46
CA LEU A 147 16.42 1.47 10.27
C LEU A 147 15.95 2.01 11.62
N ARG A 148 15.67 1.10 12.57
CA ARG A 148 15.30 1.48 13.93
C ARG A 148 16.39 2.31 14.60
N ALA A 149 17.66 1.89 14.49
CA ALA A 149 18.78 2.64 15.05
C ALA A 149 18.87 4.04 14.45
N MET A 150 18.84 4.16 13.11
CA MET A 150 18.91 5.43 12.39
C MET A 150 17.75 6.38 12.75
N ILE A 151 16.52 5.88 12.81
CA ILE A 151 15.36 6.71 13.18
C ILE A 151 15.44 7.15 14.64
N THR A 152 15.84 6.24 15.55
CA THR A 152 15.98 6.57 16.97
C THR A 152 17.08 7.59 17.21
N GLU A 153 18.20 7.49 16.50
CA GLU A 153 19.29 8.47 16.56
C GLU A 153 18.86 9.85 16.04
N GLY A 154 18.13 9.87 14.88
CA GLY A 154 17.72 11.13 14.26
C GLY A 154 16.56 11.83 14.95
N LEU A 155 15.58 11.11 15.46
CA LEU A 155 14.33 11.68 16.00
C LEU A 155 14.18 11.54 17.52
N GLY A 156 15.03 10.75 18.17
CA GLY A 156 14.87 10.35 19.56
C GLY A 156 13.87 9.21 19.77
N ALA A 157 14.00 8.46 20.87
CA ALA A 157 13.22 7.25 21.13
C ALA A 157 11.70 7.49 21.16
N LYS A 158 11.25 8.59 21.76
CA LYS A 158 9.80 8.91 21.86
C LYS A 158 9.17 9.15 20.49
N ALA A 159 9.83 9.93 19.62
CA ALA A 159 9.32 10.21 18.28
C ALA A 159 9.41 8.97 17.37
N ALA A 160 10.46 8.16 17.52
CA ALA A 160 10.59 6.89 16.81
C ALA A 160 9.46 5.93 17.16
N ALA A 161 9.12 5.76 18.44
CA ALA A 161 8.00 4.92 18.86
C ALA A 161 6.64 5.43 18.31
N ALA A 162 6.39 6.73 18.37
CA ALA A 162 5.18 7.33 17.82
C ALA A 162 5.07 7.14 16.30
N LEU A 163 6.20 7.26 15.58
CA LEU A 163 6.24 7.01 14.12
C LEU A 163 5.97 5.53 13.80
N ALA A 164 6.58 4.61 14.56
CA ALA A 164 6.35 3.18 14.37
C ALA A 164 4.90 2.81 14.63
N ASP A 165 4.27 3.36 15.66
CA ASP A 165 2.85 3.14 15.97
C ASP A 165 1.96 3.67 14.83
N ALA A 166 2.18 4.91 14.37
CA ALA A 166 1.44 5.51 13.27
C ALA A 166 1.51 4.65 11.98
N GLN A 167 2.66 4.03 11.70
CA GLN A 167 2.82 3.15 10.52
C GLN A 167 2.05 1.83 10.62
N THR A 168 1.62 1.41 11.80
CA THR A 168 0.76 0.22 11.98
C THR A 168 -0.69 0.50 11.63
N GLN A 169 -1.11 1.74 11.68
CA GLN A 169 -2.49 2.15 11.42
C GLN A 169 -2.81 2.08 9.93
N MET A 170 -4.09 1.87 9.61
CA MET A 170 -4.56 2.00 8.23
C MET A 170 -4.49 3.49 7.87
N PRO A 171 -3.84 3.86 6.76
CA PRO A 171 -3.80 5.26 6.36
C PRO A 171 -5.21 5.76 6.01
N ASP A 172 -5.50 6.99 6.41
CA ASP A 172 -6.69 7.69 5.96
C ASP A 172 -6.68 7.86 4.43
N THR A 173 -7.87 7.98 3.84
CA THR A 173 -8.01 8.31 2.42
C THR A 173 -8.20 9.81 2.27
N TYR A 174 -7.31 10.45 1.49
CA TYR A 174 -7.38 11.87 1.20
C TYR A 174 -7.67 12.11 -0.27
N LEU A 175 -8.49 13.14 -0.53
CA LEU A 175 -8.85 13.61 -1.86
C LEU A 175 -8.29 15.00 -2.06
N THR A 176 -7.72 15.26 -3.24
CA THR A 176 -7.26 16.60 -3.66
C THR A 176 -8.24 17.16 -4.69
N PRO A 177 -8.88 18.31 -4.43
CA PRO A 177 -9.81 18.95 -5.36
C PRO A 177 -9.10 19.52 -6.59
N LYS A 178 -9.69 19.33 -7.76
CA LYS A 178 -9.19 19.89 -9.02
C LYS A 178 -9.19 21.41 -9.04
N THR A 179 -10.20 22.02 -8.44
CA THR A 179 -10.36 23.47 -8.37
C THR A 179 -9.54 24.13 -7.27
N GLY A 180 -8.94 23.34 -6.36
CA GLY A 180 -8.31 23.85 -5.14
C GLY A 180 -9.28 24.16 -4.00
N ASP A 181 -10.61 24.08 -4.21
CA ASP A 181 -11.63 24.34 -3.19
C ASP A 181 -11.94 23.07 -2.37
N ALA A 182 -11.21 22.89 -1.28
CA ALA A 182 -11.39 21.75 -0.39
C ALA A 182 -12.71 21.83 0.39
N ALA A 183 -13.24 23.02 0.67
CA ALA A 183 -14.49 23.16 1.39
C ALA A 183 -15.69 22.72 0.53
N ALA A 184 -15.71 23.13 -0.75
CA ALA A 184 -16.74 22.67 -1.69
C ALA A 184 -16.67 21.15 -1.87
N LEU A 185 -15.49 20.58 -2.03
CA LEU A 185 -15.31 19.13 -2.15
C LEU A 185 -15.77 18.41 -0.88
N ALA A 186 -15.40 18.89 0.32
CA ALA A 186 -15.81 18.28 1.58
C ALA A 186 -17.33 18.19 1.72
N ASN A 187 -18.04 19.26 1.33
CA ASN A 187 -19.50 19.28 1.30
C ASN A 187 -20.08 18.27 0.29
N GLN A 188 -19.44 18.16 -0.88
CA GLN A 188 -19.88 17.25 -1.95
C GLN A 188 -19.78 15.78 -1.57
N VAL A 189 -18.67 15.39 -0.90
CA VAL A 189 -18.36 13.98 -0.59
C VAL A 189 -18.67 13.58 0.86
N GLY A 190 -19.12 14.52 1.71
CA GLY A 190 -19.34 14.27 3.14
C GLY A 190 -18.03 14.06 3.91
N GLY A 191 -16.95 14.71 3.50
CA GLY A 191 -15.62 14.58 4.10
C GLY A 191 -15.24 15.72 5.04
N THR A 192 -14.01 15.69 5.55
CA THR A 192 -13.44 16.71 6.44
C THR A 192 -12.26 17.39 5.77
N VAL A 193 -12.22 18.73 5.74
CA VAL A 193 -11.06 19.48 5.23
C VAL A 193 -9.86 19.29 6.13
N VAL A 194 -8.70 19.02 5.54
CA VAL A 194 -7.43 18.87 6.23
C VAL A 194 -6.35 19.70 5.53
N ALA A 195 -5.59 20.46 6.33
CA ALA A 195 -4.51 21.35 5.85
C ALA A 195 -4.94 22.30 4.71
N ASP A 196 -6.19 22.74 4.74
CA ASP A 196 -6.84 23.70 3.82
C ASP A 196 -6.90 23.28 2.33
N THR A 197 -6.39 22.13 1.97
CA THR A 197 -6.19 21.74 0.57
C THR A 197 -6.59 20.31 0.23
N SER A 198 -6.88 19.50 1.23
CA SER A 198 -7.25 18.10 1.06
C SER A 198 -8.50 17.77 1.85
N VAL A 199 -9.22 16.76 1.42
CA VAL A 199 -10.42 16.27 2.11
C VAL A 199 -10.19 14.84 2.54
N ARG A 200 -10.30 14.57 3.85
CA ARG A 200 -10.32 13.22 4.39
C ARG A 200 -11.70 12.60 4.24
N VAL A 201 -11.74 11.35 3.80
CA VAL A 201 -12.99 10.57 3.68
C VAL A 201 -12.86 9.24 4.41
N GLU A 202 -13.96 8.76 5.01
CA GLU A 202 -14.03 7.51 5.78
C GLU A 202 -14.54 6.34 4.91
N THR A 203 -14.06 6.24 3.67
CA THR A 203 -14.45 5.17 2.77
C THR A 203 -13.28 4.67 1.93
N ASN A 204 -13.30 3.37 1.63
CA ASN A 204 -12.40 2.75 0.68
C ASN A 204 -13.02 2.60 -0.72
N ALA A 205 -14.32 2.85 -0.86
CA ALA A 205 -15.06 2.84 -2.13
C ALA A 205 -15.09 4.25 -2.74
N VAL A 206 -13.91 4.80 -3.02
CA VAL A 206 -13.75 6.18 -3.51
C VAL A 206 -14.38 6.39 -4.88
N ASP A 207 -14.46 5.36 -5.70
CA ASP A 207 -15.08 5.37 -7.03
C ASP A 207 -16.61 5.55 -6.97
N ALA A 208 -17.22 5.30 -5.82
CA ALA A 208 -18.64 5.56 -5.59
C ALA A 208 -18.95 6.98 -5.08
N LEU A 209 -17.92 7.78 -4.76
CA LEU A 209 -18.12 9.14 -4.27
C LEU A 209 -18.49 10.12 -5.41
N PRO A 210 -19.34 11.11 -5.12
CA PRO A 210 -19.71 12.17 -6.09
C PRO A 210 -18.46 12.87 -6.66
N GLY A 211 -18.46 13.17 -7.97
CA GLY A 211 -17.37 13.86 -8.65
C GLY A 211 -16.21 12.94 -9.09
N TYR A 212 -16.27 11.62 -8.80
CA TYR A 212 -15.23 10.71 -9.26
C TYR A 212 -15.20 10.59 -10.78
N GLU A 213 -16.32 10.24 -11.40
CA GLU A 213 -16.44 10.09 -12.87
C GLU A 213 -16.29 11.44 -13.58
N GLU A 214 -16.74 12.53 -12.96
CA GLU A 214 -16.60 13.90 -13.48
C GLU A 214 -15.15 14.35 -13.50
N GLY A 215 -14.30 13.75 -12.63
CA GLY A 215 -12.89 14.06 -12.50
C GLY A 215 -12.62 15.32 -11.68
N ASP A 216 -13.51 15.63 -10.74
CA ASP A 216 -13.45 16.84 -9.90
C ASP A 216 -12.34 16.79 -8.85
N TRP A 217 -11.82 15.60 -8.59
CA TRP A 217 -10.77 15.35 -7.60
C TRP A 217 -10.02 14.05 -7.91
N TRP A 218 -8.93 13.80 -7.18
CA TRP A 218 -8.18 12.54 -7.19
C TRP A 218 -7.73 12.14 -5.80
N VAL A 219 -7.45 10.84 -5.61
CA VAL A 219 -6.87 10.31 -4.36
C VAL A 219 -5.39 10.67 -4.32
N GLN A 220 -4.97 11.31 -3.23
CA GLN A 220 -3.58 11.63 -2.98
C GLN A 220 -3.33 11.76 -1.49
N ASP A 221 -2.28 11.11 -0.98
CA ASP A 221 -1.83 11.30 0.39
C ASP A 221 -1.49 12.77 0.68
N ILE A 222 -1.88 13.25 1.86
CA ILE A 222 -1.71 14.67 2.21
C ILE A 222 -0.25 15.11 2.20
N ALA A 223 0.68 14.26 2.69
CA ALA A 223 2.11 14.57 2.66
C ALA A 223 2.64 14.60 1.21
N ALA A 224 2.10 13.76 0.33
CA ALA A 224 2.45 13.75 -1.09
C ALA A 224 1.97 15.01 -1.84
N THR A 225 1.08 15.83 -1.27
CA THR A 225 0.69 17.12 -1.85
C THR A 225 1.74 18.21 -1.65
N LEU A 226 2.57 18.12 -0.59
CA LEU A 226 3.49 19.16 -0.17
C LEU A 226 4.56 19.51 -1.21
N PRO A 227 5.26 18.55 -1.86
CA PRO A 227 6.31 18.87 -2.80
C PRO A 227 5.83 19.74 -3.98
N ALA A 228 4.68 19.43 -4.58
CA ALA A 228 4.12 20.23 -5.66
C ALA A 228 3.70 21.64 -5.20
N ARG A 229 3.18 21.75 -3.97
CA ARG A 229 2.84 23.05 -3.35
C ARG A 229 4.07 23.90 -3.07
N ILE A 230 5.14 23.29 -2.53
CA ILE A 230 6.41 23.98 -2.24
C ILE A 230 7.07 24.43 -3.54
N LEU A 231 7.00 23.63 -4.60
CA LEU A 231 7.49 23.98 -5.92
C LEU A 231 6.82 25.27 -6.45
N GLY A 232 5.53 25.43 -6.18
CA GLY A 232 4.77 26.66 -6.47
C GLY A 232 4.73 26.99 -7.96
N ALA A 233 4.51 25.97 -8.81
CA ALA A 233 4.37 26.15 -10.26
C ALA A 233 3.18 27.07 -10.58
N LYS A 234 3.33 27.88 -11.64
CA LYS A 234 2.34 28.87 -12.08
C LYS A 234 1.85 28.56 -13.49
N ALA A 235 0.70 29.10 -13.83
CA ALA A 235 0.15 29.03 -15.18
C ALA A 235 1.16 29.57 -16.21
N GLY A 236 1.36 28.79 -17.30
CA GLY A 236 2.27 29.14 -18.38
C GLY A 236 3.73 28.73 -18.13
N GLU A 237 4.11 28.28 -16.92
CA GLU A 237 5.44 27.72 -16.69
C GLU A 237 5.54 26.29 -17.25
N THR A 238 6.75 25.90 -17.67
CA THR A 238 7.10 24.54 -18.09
C THR A 238 7.66 23.77 -16.90
N VAL A 239 7.07 22.59 -16.58
CA VAL A 239 7.44 21.80 -15.42
C VAL A 239 7.77 20.35 -15.80
N LEU A 240 8.87 19.84 -15.28
CA LEU A 240 9.25 18.45 -15.41
C LEU A 240 8.90 17.73 -14.10
N ASP A 241 8.02 16.72 -14.16
CA ASP A 241 7.69 15.83 -13.05
C ASP A 241 8.41 14.49 -13.25
N ILE A 242 9.44 14.25 -12.44
CA ILE A 242 10.29 13.05 -12.50
C ILE A 242 9.78 12.01 -11.51
N CYS A 243 9.71 10.75 -11.93
CA CYS A 243 9.03 9.66 -11.19
C CYS A 243 7.53 9.95 -10.97
N ALA A 244 6.89 10.45 -12.00
CA ALA A 244 5.57 11.08 -11.97
C ALA A 244 4.43 10.14 -11.58
N ALA A 245 4.50 8.86 -11.99
CA ALA A 245 3.39 7.93 -11.82
C ALA A 245 3.18 7.51 -10.33
N PRO A 246 1.92 7.38 -9.88
CA PRO A 246 0.66 7.30 -10.61
C PRO A 246 -0.01 8.64 -10.97
N GLY A 247 0.63 9.81 -10.70
CA GLY A 247 0.21 11.08 -11.23
C GLY A 247 -0.39 12.08 -10.26
N GLY A 248 -0.44 11.82 -8.95
CA GLY A 248 -1.04 12.76 -7.99
C GLY A 248 -0.39 14.14 -8.03
N LYS A 249 0.94 14.22 -8.03
CA LYS A 249 1.68 15.47 -8.14
C LYS A 249 1.57 16.08 -9.54
N THR A 250 1.62 15.25 -10.58
CA THR A 250 1.39 15.68 -11.98
C THR A 250 0.05 16.41 -12.13
N LEU A 251 -1.02 15.85 -11.55
CA LEU A 251 -2.37 16.46 -11.57
C LEU A 251 -2.39 17.80 -10.83
N GLN A 252 -1.70 17.91 -9.69
CA GLN A 252 -1.58 19.17 -8.97
C GLN A 252 -0.88 20.22 -9.82
N LEU A 253 0.21 19.88 -10.50
CA LEU A 253 0.94 20.78 -11.38
C LEU A 253 0.09 21.20 -12.58
N ALA A 254 -0.59 20.26 -13.23
CA ALA A 254 -1.51 20.56 -14.34
C ALA A 254 -2.66 21.48 -13.90
N ALA A 255 -3.19 21.29 -12.68
CA ALA A 255 -4.26 22.13 -12.12
C ALA A 255 -3.84 23.59 -11.92
N THR A 256 -2.55 23.92 -11.88
CA THR A 256 -2.07 25.33 -11.84
C THR A 256 -2.11 26.01 -13.20
N GLY A 257 -2.33 25.27 -14.30
CA GLY A 257 -2.21 25.75 -15.67
C GLY A 257 -0.77 25.72 -16.21
N ALA A 258 0.14 25.00 -15.54
CA ALA A 258 1.49 24.75 -16.03
C ALA A 258 1.49 23.71 -17.16
N SER A 259 2.43 23.81 -18.08
CA SER A 259 2.72 22.76 -19.08
C SER A 259 3.63 21.71 -18.46
N VAL A 260 3.14 20.48 -18.30
CA VAL A 260 3.84 19.44 -17.55
C VAL A 260 4.34 18.31 -18.46
N THR A 261 5.64 18.00 -18.36
CA THR A 261 6.20 16.75 -18.91
C THR A 261 6.42 15.77 -17.76
N ALA A 262 5.65 14.69 -17.77
CA ALA A 262 5.63 13.65 -16.71
C ALA A 262 6.44 12.42 -17.16
N ILE A 263 7.52 12.10 -16.43
CA ILE A 263 8.43 11.01 -16.76
C ILE A 263 8.34 9.90 -15.70
N ASP A 264 8.20 8.66 -16.16
CA ASP A 264 8.36 7.47 -15.31
C ASP A 264 8.86 6.29 -16.17
N ARG A 265 9.72 5.45 -15.62
CA ARG A 265 10.22 4.26 -16.32
C ARG A 265 9.22 3.12 -16.37
N SER A 266 8.25 3.09 -15.45
CA SER A 266 7.31 1.98 -15.25
C SER A 266 6.09 2.11 -16.14
N LYS A 267 6.04 1.35 -17.23
CA LYS A 267 4.89 1.29 -18.14
C LYS A 267 3.55 0.99 -17.43
N PRO A 268 3.44 0.02 -16.48
CA PRO A 268 2.20 -0.22 -15.74
C PRO A 268 1.75 0.99 -14.91
N ARG A 269 2.69 1.69 -14.25
CA ARG A 269 2.37 2.89 -13.46
C ARG A 269 1.94 4.05 -14.36
N LEU A 270 2.60 4.25 -15.51
CA LEU A 270 2.20 5.25 -16.51
C LEU A 270 0.80 4.98 -17.09
N LYS A 271 0.37 3.72 -17.18
CA LYS A 271 -1.02 3.42 -17.57
C LYS A 271 -2.01 4.03 -16.58
N ARG A 272 -1.75 3.94 -15.27
CA ARG A 272 -2.58 4.57 -14.23
C ARG A 272 -2.54 6.11 -14.33
N LEU A 273 -1.38 6.69 -14.53
CA LEU A 273 -1.25 8.14 -14.77
C LEU A 273 -2.14 8.58 -15.94
N LYS A 274 -2.06 7.90 -17.09
CA LYS A 274 -2.87 8.22 -18.27
C LYS A 274 -4.38 8.07 -18.01
N GLN A 275 -4.79 7.06 -17.24
CA GLN A 275 -6.18 6.89 -16.83
C GLN A 275 -6.65 8.06 -15.93
N ASN A 276 -5.82 8.48 -14.97
CA ASN A 276 -6.11 9.62 -14.10
C ASN A 276 -6.21 10.93 -14.89
N LEU A 277 -5.28 11.21 -15.80
CA LEU A 277 -5.31 12.38 -16.69
C LEU A 277 -6.57 12.40 -17.56
N TRP A 278 -6.98 11.24 -18.08
CA TRP A 278 -8.21 11.13 -18.88
C TRP A 278 -9.45 11.42 -18.03
N ARG A 279 -9.57 10.80 -16.86
CA ARG A 279 -10.69 10.97 -15.92
C ARG A 279 -10.81 12.43 -15.45
N THR A 280 -9.70 13.05 -15.05
CA THR A 280 -9.66 14.43 -14.56
C THR A 280 -9.63 15.48 -15.68
N LYS A 281 -9.70 15.05 -16.94
CA LYS A 281 -9.75 15.93 -18.14
C LYS A 281 -8.55 16.84 -18.33
N PHE A 282 -7.36 16.41 -17.85
CA PHE A 282 -6.08 17.05 -18.14
C PHE A 282 -5.35 16.45 -19.35
N LYS A 283 -6.06 15.64 -20.15
CA LYS A 283 -5.52 15.07 -21.38
C LYS A 283 -5.21 16.18 -22.40
N GLY A 284 -3.96 16.27 -22.81
CA GLY A 284 -3.47 17.29 -23.74
C GLY A 284 -2.70 18.43 -23.07
N GLU A 285 -2.80 18.57 -21.76
CA GLU A 285 -2.05 19.55 -20.96
C GLU A 285 -0.78 18.94 -20.36
N VAL A 286 -0.68 17.59 -20.36
CA VAL A 286 0.43 16.84 -19.80
C VAL A 286 1.00 15.90 -20.86
N GLU A 287 2.27 16.10 -21.19
CA GLU A 287 3.06 15.14 -21.96
C GLU A 287 3.50 13.98 -21.05
N VAL A 288 3.30 12.73 -21.50
CA VAL A 288 3.67 11.54 -20.70
C VAL A 288 4.75 10.74 -21.42
N VAL A 289 5.93 10.73 -20.84
CA VAL A 289 7.14 10.12 -21.39
C VAL A 289 7.51 8.87 -20.58
N GLN A 290 7.68 7.73 -21.28
CA GLN A 290 8.27 6.54 -20.68
C GLN A 290 9.78 6.57 -20.89
N ALA A 291 10.54 6.91 -19.86
CA ALA A 291 11.99 6.99 -19.94
C ALA A 291 12.67 6.76 -18.59
N ASP A 292 13.95 6.44 -18.63
CA ASP A 292 14.82 6.56 -17.47
C ASP A 292 15.30 8.00 -17.36
N ALA A 293 14.98 8.66 -16.25
CA ALA A 293 15.30 10.06 -16.03
C ALA A 293 16.83 10.35 -15.96
N THR A 294 17.63 9.32 -15.72
CA THR A 294 19.10 9.46 -15.74
C THR A 294 19.65 9.62 -17.17
N GLU A 295 18.92 9.12 -18.16
CA GLU A 295 19.34 9.13 -19.57
C GLU A 295 18.56 10.17 -20.40
N TRP A 296 17.29 10.39 -20.05
CA TRP A 296 16.41 11.31 -20.78
C TRP A 296 16.76 12.79 -20.50
N ARG A 297 16.60 13.64 -21.52
CA ARG A 297 16.76 15.09 -21.41
C ARG A 297 15.62 15.79 -22.15
N PRO A 298 15.12 16.94 -21.63
CA PRO A 298 14.19 17.78 -22.37
C PRO A 298 14.85 18.45 -23.55
N ASP A 299 14.08 18.74 -24.59
CA ASP A 299 14.57 19.45 -25.79
C ASP A 299 14.91 20.92 -25.54
N ALA A 300 14.34 21.51 -24.49
CA ALA A 300 14.57 22.87 -24.04
C ALA A 300 14.64 22.96 -22.51
N PRO A 301 15.27 24.00 -21.95
CA PRO A 301 15.22 24.27 -20.52
C PRO A 301 13.80 24.39 -20.01
N VAL A 302 13.55 23.93 -18.78
CA VAL A 302 12.27 24.04 -18.09
C VAL A 302 12.37 25.00 -16.91
N ASP A 303 11.26 25.61 -16.53
CA ASP A 303 11.23 26.58 -15.44
C ASP A 303 11.34 25.89 -14.06
N ARG A 304 10.78 24.69 -13.92
CA ARG A 304 10.77 23.96 -12.64
C ARG A 304 10.93 22.44 -12.85
N ILE A 305 11.52 21.80 -11.84
CA ILE A 305 11.66 20.33 -11.79
C ILE A 305 11.16 19.85 -10.45
N LEU A 306 10.30 18.84 -10.48
CA LEU A 306 9.85 18.07 -9.33
C LEU A 306 10.43 16.65 -9.40
N LEU A 307 10.98 16.15 -8.29
CA LEU A 307 11.49 14.79 -8.14
C LEU A 307 10.85 14.12 -6.95
#